data_018cbf89ef289c7e4be75267ace38328
#
_entry.id   018cbf89ef289c7e4be75267ace38328
#
_cell.length_a   1.000
_cell.length_b   1.000
_cell.length_c   1.000
_cell.angle_alpha   90.00
_cell.angle_beta   90.00
_cell.angle_gamma   90.00
#
_symmetry.space_group_name_H-M   'P 1'
#
loop_
_entity.id
_entity.type
_entity.pdbx_description
1 polymer ?
#
loop_
_entity_poly.entity_id
_entity_poly.type
_entity_poly.pdbx_seq_one_letter_code
_entity_poly.pdbx_strand_id
1 'polypeptide(L)'
;MKFSIELPVQFRDIDVMGHVNNATYLQYMETARVELARRLGLVTNGFRASFIVASARCEFKKPIRDERRITVLVWVSRIGVRSWDLDYSIQGPRRVEFAVGRTTQVAYDYSSRSAVRISGKFKSELAKHLGAPLKFRDTG
;
A
#
# COMPACT_ATOMS: atom_id res chain seq x y z
N MET A 1 2.91 14.18 2.94
CA MET A 1 1.64 14.28 2.21
C MET A 1 1.18 12.91 1.78
N LYS A 2 -0.07 12.56 2.08
CA LYS A 2 -0.62 11.26 1.73
C LYS A 2 -1.03 11.24 0.26
N PHE A 3 -0.65 10.20 -0.42
CA PHE A 3 -1.06 9.94 -1.79
C PHE A 3 -2.38 9.17 -1.77
N SER A 4 -3.30 9.49 -2.66
CA SER A 4 -4.59 8.80 -2.73
C SER A 4 -4.96 8.43 -4.15
N ILE A 5 -5.65 7.31 -4.28
CA ILE A 5 -6.27 6.89 -5.53
C ILE A 5 -7.70 6.43 -5.26
N GLU A 6 -8.56 6.58 -6.26
CA GLU A 6 -9.90 6.00 -6.23
C GLU A 6 -9.89 4.72 -7.07
N LEU A 7 -10.57 3.69 -6.58
CA LEU A 7 -10.70 2.43 -7.27
C LEU A 7 -12.17 2.01 -7.33
N PRO A 8 -12.61 1.42 -8.44
CA PRO A 8 -13.95 0.84 -8.51
C PRO A 8 -14.00 -0.46 -7.71
N VAL A 9 -15.11 -0.70 -7.05
CA VAL A 9 -15.41 -2.02 -6.48
C VAL A 9 -16.11 -2.81 -7.57
N GLN A 10 -15.46 -3.89 -8.01
CA GLN A 10 -15.98 -4.71 -9.12
C GLN A 10 -16.84 -5.84 -8.60
N PHE A 11 -17.75 -6.33 -9.43
CA PHE A 11 -18.59 -7.46 -9.06
C PHE A 11 -17.76 -8.67 -8.59
N ARG A 12 -16.67 -8.96 -9.28
CA ARG A 12 -15.77 -10.08 -8.93
C ARG A 12 -15.05 -9.91 -7.59
N ASP A 13 -15.07 -8.69 -7.03
CA ASP A 13 -14.44 -8.43 -5.72
C ASP A 13 -15.33 -8.95 -4.57
N ILE A 14 -16.61 -9.15 -4.84
CA ILE A 14 -17.62 -9.55 -3.85
C ILE A 14 -17.64 -11.08 -3.73
N ASP A 15 -17.60 -11.57 -2.51
CA ASP A 15 -17.64 -13.00 -2.23
C ASP A 15 -19.05 -13.47 -1.85
N VAL A 16 -19.16 -14.75 -1.48
CA VAL A 16 -20.47 -15.35 -1.15
C VAL A 16 -21.10 -14.74 0.11
N MET A 17 -20.34 -14.03 0.92
CA MET A 17 -20.85 -13.34 2.10
C MET A 17 -21.51 -12.00 1.77
N GLY A 18 -21.43 -11.57 0.51
CA GLY A 18 -22.04 -10.33 0.07
C GLY A 18 -21.21 -9.09 0.32
N HIS A 19 -19.92 -9.25 0.58
CA HIS A 19 -19.01 -8.12 0.72
C HIS A 19 -17.66 -8.43 0.09
N VAL A 20 -16.82 -7.40 -0.05
CA VAL A 20 -15.52 -7.56 -0.69
C VAL A 20 -14.69 -8.61 0.05
N ASN A 21 -14.11 -9.53 -0.72
CA ASN A 21 -13.26 -10.59 -0.18
C ASN A 21 -12.03 -9.97 0.49
N ASN A 22 -11.63 -10.53 1.63
CA ASN A 22 -10.49 -10.02 2.40
C ASN A 22 -9.20 -9.94 1.58
N ALA A 23 -8.97 -10.91 0.69
CA ALA A 23 -7.78 -10.89 -0.16
C ALA A 23 -7.78 -9.71 -1.15
N THR A 24 -8.94 -9.23 -1.55
CA THR A 24 -9.07 -8.11 -2.47
C THR A 24 -8.57 -6.80 -1.85
N TYR A 25 -8.67 -6.64 -0.53
CA TYR A 25 -8.12 -5.47 0.16
C TYR A 25 -6.61 -5.35 -0.07
N LEU A 26 -5.90 -6.47 -0.07
CA LEU A 26 -4.46 -6.47 -0.36
C LEU A 26 -4.19 -6.07 -1.81
N GLN A 27 -5.07 -6.43 -2.74
CA GLN A 27 -4.97 -6.00 -4.14
C GLN A 27 -5.21 -4.50 -4.29
N TYR A 28 -6.15 -3.93 -3.54
CA TYR A 28 -6.35 -2.48 -3.52
C TYR A 28 -5.09 -1.76 -3.02
N MET A 29 -4.48 -2.29 -1.96
CA MET A 29 -3.23 -1.73 -1.44
C MET A 29 -2.10 -1.85 -2.47
N GLU A 30 -2.01 -2.98 -3.18
CA GLU A 30 -1.02 -3.18 -4.24
C GLU A 30 -1.19 -2.14 -5.35
N THR A 31 -2.41 -1.89 -5.79
CA THR A 31 -2.66 -0.91 -6.83
C THR A 31 -2.19 0.47 -6.40
N ALA A 32 -2.48 0.87 -5.16
CA ALA A 32 -2.03 2.15 -4.62
C ALA A 32 -0.50 2.22 -4.54
N ARG A 33 0.12 1.14 -4.10
CA ARG A 33 1.58 1.05 -4.00
C ARG A 33 2.26 1.17 -5.36
N VAL A 34 1.72 0.50 -6.36
CA VAL A 34 2.28 0.55 -7.72
C VAL A 34 2.17 1.97 -8.29
N GLU A 35 1.04 2.64 -8.10
CA GLU A 35 0.88 4.01 -8.57
C GLU A 35 1.83 4.98 -7.85
N LEU A 36 2.00 4.81 -6.54
CA LEU A 36 2.99 5.61 -5.80
C LEU A 36 4.40 5.31 -6.30
N ALA A 37 4.72 4.04 -6.54
CA ALA A 37 6.04 3.64 -7.05
C ALA A 37 6.34 4.27 -8.41
N ARG A 38 5.33 4.39 -9.27
CA ARG A 38 5.49 5.08 -10.55
C ARG A 38 5.84 6.54 -10.36
N ARG A 39 5.17 7.22 -9.45
CA ARG A 39 5.46 8.62 -9.13
C ARG A 39 6.85 8.80 -8.56
N LEU A 40 7.35 7.82 -7.83
CA LEU A 40 8.69 7.86 -7.24
C LEU A 40 9.78 7.39 -8.19
N GLY A 41 9.42 7.03 -9.43
CA GLY A 41 10.39 6.56 -10.42
C GLY A 41 10.92 5.16 -10.18
N LEU A 42 10.23 4.36 -9.35
CA LEU A 42 10.65 2.99 -9.02
C LEU A 42 10.19 1.94 -10.03
N VAL A 43 9.17 2.26 -10.80
CA VAL A 43 8.68 1.37 -11.85
C VAL A 43 9.19 1.88 -13.17
N THR A 44 10.06 1.10 -13.78
CA THR A 44 10.63 1.42 -15.08
C THR A 44 9.94 0.63 -16.19
N ASN A 45 10.44 0.70 -17.40
CA ASN A 45 9.87 0.04 -18.57
C ASN A 45 9.51 -1.42 -18.29
N GLY A 46 8.26 -1.80 -18.59
CA GLY A 46 7.80 -3.18 -18.50
C GLY A 46 7.42 -3.66 -17.11
N PHE A 47 7.02 -2.76 -16.22
CA PHE A 47 6.52 -3.09 -14.87
C PHE A 47 7.57 -3.65 -13.91
N ARG A 48 8.84 -3.43 -14.18
CA ARG A 48 9.89 -3.85 -13.23
C ARG A 48 10.01 -2.84 -12.10
N ALA A 49 9.77 -3.30 -10.90
CA ALA A 49 10.02 -2.53 -9.69
C ALA A 49 11.39 -2.90 -9.13
N SER A 50 12.08 -1.92 -8.52
CA SER A 50 13.37 -2.14 -7.87
C SER A 50 13.21 -2.45 -6.39
N PHE A 51 12.14 -3.14 -6.03
CA PHE A 51 11.87 -3.55 -4.66
C PHE A 51 11.02 -4.82 -4.64
N ILE A 52 11.00 -5.47 -3.49
CA ILE A 52 10.09 -6.58 -3.20
C ILE A 52 9.28 -6.24 -1.96
N VAL A 53 8.10 -6.83 -1.83
CA VAL A 53 7.30 -6.71 -0.60
C VAL A 53 7.71 -7.85 0.32
N ALA A 54 8.26 -7.51 1.47
CA ALA A 54 8.74 -8.48 2.44
C ALA A 54 7.65 -8.89 3.43
N SER A 55 6.71 -7.99 3.74
CA SER A 55 5.59 -8.31 4.62
C SER A 55 4.39 -7.44 4.29
N ALA A 56 3.21 -7.95 4.61
CA ALA A 56 1.95 -7.23 4.43
C ALA A 56 1.04 -7.54 5.61
N ARG A 57 0.36 -6.50 6.10
CA ARG A 57 -0.61 -6.61 7.17
C ARG A 57 -1.84 -5.81 6.78
N CYS A 58 -3.01 -6.36 7.03
CA CYS A 58 -4.28 -5.68 6.84
C CYS A 58 -5.19 -5.94 8.03
N GLU A 59 -5.78 -4.89 8.55
CA GLU A 59 -6.72 -4.96 9.65
C GLU A 59 -8.07 -4.47 9.12
N PHE A 60 -9.08 -5.34 9.21
CA PHE A 60 -10.41 -5.10 8.65
C PHE A 60 -11.29 -4.48 9.72
N LYS A 61 -11.90 -3.33 9.42
CA LYS A 61 -12.74 -2.60 10.37
C LYS A 61 -14.22 -2.70 10.05
N LYS A 62 -14.58 -2.59 8.78
CA LYS A 62 -15.96 -2.69 8.30
C LYS A 62 -15.99 -3.38 6.95
N PRO A 63 -17.00 -4.22 6.68
CA PRO A 63 -17.11 -4.83 5.35
C PRO A 63 -17.51 -3.79 4.30
N ILE A 64 -16.94 -3.91 3.12
CA ILE A 64 -17.35 -3.14 1.95
C ILE A 64 -18.46 -3.94 1.26
N ARG A 65 -19.66 -3.39 1.16
CA ARG A 65 -20.84 -4.09 0.63
C ARG A 65 -21.43 -3.44 -0.62
N ASP A 66 -21.85 -2.18 -0.46
CA ASP A 66 -22.65 -1.49 -1.47
C ASP A 66 -21.91 -0.35 -2.15
N GLU A 67 -20.68 -0.10 -1.76
CA GLU A 67 -19.88 0.98 -2.32
C GLU A 67 -19.45 0.62 -3.74
N ARG A 68 -19.61 1.57 -4.66
CA ARG A 68 -19.16 1.39 -6.04
C ARG A 68 -17.70 1.76 -6.21
N ARG A 69 -17.21 2.63 -5.34
CA ARG A 69 -15.84 3.13 -5.37
C ARG A 69 -15.31 3.24 -3.95
N ILE A 70 -14.01 3.04 -3.83
CA ILE A 70 -13.29 3.25 -2.57
C ILE A 70 -12.09 4.15 -2.85
N THR A 71 -11.57 4.78 -1.81
CA THR A 71 -10.36 5.58 -1.85
C THR A 71 -9.29 4.87 -1.04
N VAL A 72 -8.11 4.71 -1.60
CA VAL A 72 -6.96 4.19 -0.87
C VAL A 72 -5.98 5.33 -0.64
N LEU A 73 -5.73 5.63 0.62
CA LEU A 73 -4.66 6.54 1.02
C LEU A 73 -3.43 5.71 1.29
N VAL A 74 -2.28 6.18 0.85
CA VAL A 74 -1.00 5.54 1.12
C VAL A 74 0.05 6.60 1.46
N TRP A 75 0.88 6.31 2.45
CA TRP A 75 1.96 7.21 2.86
C TRP A 75 3.12 6.41 3.41
N VAL A 76 4.28 7.05 3.49
CA VAL A 76 5.49 6.45 4.05
C VAL A 76 5.43 6.60 5.55
N SER A 77 5.53 5.49 6.28
CA SER A 77 5.48 5.50 7.75
C SER A 77 6.85 5.24 8.39
N ARG A 78 7.80 4.72 7.63
CA ARG A 78 9.17 4.45 8.10
C ARG A 78 10.12 4.42 6.91
N ILE A 79 11.32 4.92 7.13
CA ILE A 79 12.42 4.83 6.15
C ILE A 79 13.62 4.22 6.85
N GLY A 80 14.06 3.06 6.38
CA GLY A 80 15.24 2.37 6.90
C GLY A 80 16.43 2.47 5.96
N VAL A 81 17.43 1.62 6.17
CA VAL A 81 18.62 1.57 5.33
C VAL A 81 18.38 0.87 4.01
N ARG A 82 17.68 -0.27 4.04
CA ARG A 82 17.37 -1.11 2.88
C ARG A 82 15.88 -1.31 2.68
N SER A 83 15.06 -0.76 3.56
CA SER A 83 13.62 -0.99 3.56
C SER A 83 12.87 0.27 3.95
N TRP A 84 11.59 0.29 3.60
CA TRP A 84 10.65 1.33 4.03
C TRP A 84 9.28 0.71 4.23
N ASP A 85 8.47 1.36 5.05
CA ASP A 85 7.10 0.92 5.27
C ASP A 85 6.13 1.91 4.63
N LEU A 86 5.10 1.36 4.03
CA LEU A 86 3.94 2.11 3.58
C LEU A 86 2.74 1.74 4.44
N ASP A 87 2.02 2.75 4.89
CA ASP A 87 0.77 2.59 5.59
C ASP A 87 -0.38 2.96 4.66
N TYR A 88 -1.52 2.31 4.86
CA TYR A 88 -2.69 2.44 3.98
C TYR A 88 -3.95 2.63 4.79
N SER A 89 -4.88 3.41 4.24
CA SER A 89 -6.24 3.51 4.75
C SER A 89 -7.19 3.35 3.57
N ILE A 90 -8.09 2.37 3.65
CA ILE A 90 -9.10 2.12 2.63
C ILE A 90 -10.39 2.71 3.13
N GLN A 91 -10.89 3.71 2.41
CA GLN A 91 -11.99 4.55 2.87
C GLN A 91 -13.13 4.58 1.86
N GLY A 92 -14.31 4.77 2.38
CA GLY A 92 -15.51 5.06 1.62
C GLY A 92 -15.97 6.50 1.77
N PRO A 93 -17.22 6.79 1.42
CA PRO A 93 -17.78 8.12 1.58
C PRO A 93 -17.70 8.61 3.01
N ARG A 94 -17.52 9.93 3.17
CA ARG A 94 -17.43 10.59 4.50
C ARG A 94 -16.27 10.09 5.33
N ARG A 95 -15.20 9.60 4.67
CA ARG A 95 -14.01 9.08 5.33
C ARG A 95 -14.28 7.89 6.25
N VAL A 96 -15.32 7.13 5.98
CA VAL A 96 -15.55 5.87 6.69
C VAL A 96 -14.39 4.94 6.35
N GLU A 97 -13.70 4.46 7.36
CA GLU A 97 -12.53 3.60 7.20
C GLU A 97 -12.93 2.12 7.22
N PHE A 98 -12.70 1.43 6.11
CA PHE A 98 -13.03 0.00 5.98
C PHE A 98 -11.88 -0.88 6.45
N ALA A 99 -10.65 -0.44 6.20
CA ALA A 99 -9.47 -1.22 6.58
C ALA A 99 -8.26 -0.32 6.65
N VAL A 100 -7.26 -0.77 7.40
CA VAL A 100 -5.93 -0.16 7.43
C VAL A 100 -4.90 -1.24 7.18
N GLY A 101 -3.75 -0.85 6.70
CA GLY A 101 -2.70 -1.82 6.40
C GLY A 101 -1.31 -1.23 6.44
N ARG A 102 -0.34 -2.12 6.37
CA ARG A 102 1.08 -1.78 6.27
C ARG A 102 1.79 -2.81 5.44
N THR A 103 2.66 -2.34 4.56
CA THR A 103 3.60 -3.21 3.86
C THR A 103 5.01 -2.73 4.09
N THR A 104 5.94 -3.69 4.18
CA THR A 104 7.37 -3.40 4.22
C THR A 104 7.94 -3.77 2.88
N GLN A 105 8.61 -2.81 2.24
CA GLN A 105 9.29 -2.98 0.97
C GLN A 105 10.78 -2.99 1.22
N VAL A 106 11.49 -3.85 0.51
CA VAL A 106 12.95 -3.95 0.56
C VAL A 106 13.49 -3.58 -0.81
N ALA A 107 14.44 -2.63 -0.84
CA ALA A 107 15.14 -2.29 -2.06
C ALA A 107 15.92 -3.52 -2.53
N TYR A 108 15.73 -3.90 -3.77
CA TYR A 108 16.22 -5.16 -4.28
C TYR A 108 16.81 -5.01 -5.67
N ASP A 109 17.99 -5.57 -5.87
CA ASP A 109 18.62 -5.65 -7.16
C ASP A 109 18.40 -7.05 -7.74
N TYR A 110 17.61 -7.12 -8.80
CA TYR A 110 17.28 -8.39 -9.44
C TYR A 110 18.47 -9.00 -10.19
N SER A 111 19.48 -8.19 -10.54
CA SER A 111 20.69 -8.71 -11.19
C SER A 111 21.56 -9.47 -10.21
N SER A 112 21.81 -8.90 -9.03
CA SER A 112 22.58 -9.55 -7.98
C SER A 112 21.74 -10.46 -7.07
N ARG A 113 20.42 -10.36 -7.17
CA ARG A 113 19.45 -11.09 -6.33
C ARG A 113 19.68 -10.83 -4.84
N SER A 114 19.89 -9.58 -4.49
CA SER A 114 20.17 -9.19 -3.11
C SER A 114 19.51 -7.87 -2.74
N ALA A 115 19.27 -7.69 -1.44
CA ALA A 115 18.82 -6.42 -0.89
C ALA A 115 19.95 -5.41 -1.01
N VAL A 116 19.59 -4.16 -1.32
CA VAL A 116 20.55 -3.08 -1.49
C VAL A 116 20.14 -1.88 -0.64
N ARG A 117 21.08 -0.98 -0.42
CA ARG A 117 20.80 0.25 0.32
C ARG A 117 19.92 1.18 -0.52
N ILE A 118 19.02 1.86 0.15
CA ILE A 118 18.22 2.92 -0.45
C ILE A 118 19.14 4.10 -0.72
N SER A 119 19.11 4.62 -1.97
CA SER A 119 19.92 5.79 -2.32
C SER A 119 19.43 7.04 -1.59
N GLY A 120 20.31 8.02 -1.42
CA GLY A 120 19.92 9.30 -0.83
C GLY A 120 18.84 10.02 -1.62
N LYS A 121 18.90 9.92 -2.95
CA LYS A 121 17.88 10.50 -3.83
C LYS A 121 16.52 9.87 -3.57
N PHE A 122 16.46 8.55 -3.46
CA PHE A 122 15.20 7.85 -3.21
C PHE A 122 14.67 8.14 -1.81
N LYS A 123 15.55 8.22 -0.80
CA LYS A 123 15.14 8.63 0.56
C LYS A 123 14.47 10.00 0.54
N SER A 124 15.01 10.94 -0.22
CA SER A 124 14.43 12.28 -0.34
C SER A 124 13.04 12.23 -0.96
N GLU A 125 12.85 11.38 -1.97
CA GLU A 125 11.53 11.22 -2.59
C GLU A 125 10.54 10.57 -1.64
N LEU A 126 10.94 9.54 -0.90
CA LEU A 126 10.10 8.92 0.12
C LEU A 126 9.70 9.91 1.20
N ALA A 127 10.62 10.77 1.62
CA ALA A 127 10.37 11.74 2.69
C ALA A 127 9.25 12.71 2.34
N LYS A 128 9.01 12.97 1.06
CA LYS A 128 7.90 13.83 0.63
C LYS A 128 6.53 13.24 0.95
N HIS A 129 6.47 11.95 1.21
CA HIS A 129 5.23 11.22 1.49
C HIS A 129 5.17 10.70 2.92
N LEU A 130 6.03 11.20 3.80
CA LEU A 130 6.03 10.80 5.20
C LEU A 130 4.74 11.21 5.89
N GLY A 131 4.22 10.32 6.72
CA GLY A 131 3.08 10.55 7.57
C GLY A 131 3.22 9.76 8.86
N ALA A 132 2.33 10.03 9.82
CA ALA A 132 2.36 9.36 11.10
C ALA A 132 2.07 7.86 10.93
N PRO A 133 2.87 6.98 11.54
CA PRO A 133 2.58 5.55 11.50
C PRO A 133 1.25 5.22 12.15
N LEU A 134 0.50 4.33 11.53
CA LEU A 134 -0.72 3.79 12.11
C LEU A 134 -0.39 2.95 13.34
N LYS A 135 -1.31 2.98 14.30
CA LYS A 135 -1.28 2.06 15.44
C LYS A 135 -2.24 0.93 15.14
N PHE A 136 -1.68 -0.27 15.00
CA PHE A 136 -2.49 -1.45 14.78
C PHE A 136 -2.97 -2.02 16.10
N ARG A 137 -4.11 -2.71 16.05
CA ARG A 137 -4.65 -3.36 17.22
C ARG A 137 -3.66 -4.43 17.72
N ASP A 138 -3.41 -4.44 19.02
CA ASP A 138 -2.64 -5.50 19.64
C ASP A 138 -3.48 -6.77 19.68
N THR A 139 -2.92 -7.87 19.14
CA THR A 139 -3.62 -9.15 19.06
C THR A 139 -3.12 -10.15 20.09
N GLY A 140 -2.31 -9.68 21.01
CA GLY A 140 -1.70 -10.53 22.04
C GLY A 140 -2.67 -11.04 23.10
#